data_9dc88a6ffb852515ff1c5686d65910a3
#
_entry.id   9dc88a6ffb852515ff1c5686d65910a3
#
_cell.length_a   1.000
_cell.length_b   1.000
_cell.length_c   1.000
_cell.angle_alpha   90.00
_cell.angle_beta   90.00
_cell.angle_gamma   90.00
#
_symmetry.space_group_name_H-M   'P 1'
#
loop_
_entity.id
_entity.type
_entity.pdbx_description
1 polymer ?
#
loop_
_entity_poly.entity_id
_entity_poly.type
_entity_poly.pdbx_seq_one_letter_code
_entity_poly.pdbx_strand_id
1 'polypeptide(L)'
;DKRDTAFSLFYMAINIGALFAPTAAVKIMEYAQQNLGVSVNDSYHFAFGVACVSLIISMAIYYSSRRTFKHVEGNIKQTSAGKETAKVEELSPRETKDRIIALCLVFAVVIFFWMAFHQNGLTLTYFADEFTAKSSTGLESMMFDVWNLVAIIFIVYGLFSLFQSSTGKGKAISGIVILLALAFLGYRYSSLNGSVPVD
;
A
#
# COMPACT_ATOMS: atom_id res chain seq x y z
N ASP A 1 -4.83 22.24 3.13
CA ASP A 1 -5.96 21.89 3.99
C ASP A 1 -5.65 20.65 4.80
N LYS A 2 -5.97 20.64 6.10
CA LYS A 2 -5.67 19.51 6.99
C LYS A 2 -6.38 18.23 6.54
N ARG A 3 -7.53 18.36 5.89
CA ARG A 3 -8.31 17.24 5.37
C ARG A 3 -7.60 16.55 4.20
N ASP A 4 -7.06 17.32 3.28
CA ASP A 4 -6.35 16.80 2.10
C ASP A 4 -5.04 16.10 2.53
N THR A 5 -4.36 16.69 3.53
CA THR A 5 -3.17 16.05 4.14
C THR A 5 -3.52 14.72 4.79
N ALA A 6 -4.65 14.62 5.49
CA ALA A 6 -5.10 13.36 6.11
C ALA A 6 -5.41 12.28 5.07
N PHE A 7 -6.06 12.64 3.95
CA PHE A 7 -6.29 11.71 2.84
C PHE A 7 -4.98 11.26 2.20
N SER A 8 -4.04 12.16 1.97
CA SER A 8 -2.73 11.83 1.41
C SER A 8 -1.96 10.86 2.30
N LEU A 9 -1.97 11.06 3.62
CA LEU A 9 -1.35 10.15 4.59
C LEU A 9 -2.02 8.77 4.59
N PHE A 10 -3.34 8.72 4.46
CA PHE A 10 -4.09 7.47 4.37
C PHE A 10 -3.71 6.66 3.12
N TYR A 11 -3.67 7.31 1.95
CA TYR A 11 -3.24 6.65 0.72
C TYR A 11 -1.77 6.22 0.77
N MET A 12 -0.90 7.01 1.38
CA MET A 12 0.50 6.64 1.58
C MET A 12 0.62 5.38 2.45
N ALA A 13 -0.15 5.28 3.52
CA ALA A 13 -0.16 4.10 4.39
C ALA A 13 -0.61 2.83 3.64
N ILE A 14 -1.63 2.94 2.76
CA ILE A 14 -2.08 1.83 1.90
C ILE A 14 -0.93 1.38 0.97
N ASN A 15 -0.24 2.31 0.32
CA ASN A 15 0.86 1.99 -0.59
C ASN A 15 2.05 1.36 0.13
N ILE A 16 2.39 1.83 1.34
CA ILE A 16 3.41 1.21 2.18
C ILE A 16 3.01 -0.24 2.53
N GLY A 17 1.76 -0.47 2.91
CA GLY A 17 1.24 -1.81 3.16
C GLY A 17 1.33 -2.71 1.94
N ALA A 18 0.94 -2.21 0.76
CA ALA A 18 1.01 -2.94 -0.49
C ALA A 18 2.45 -3.31 -0.91
N LEU A 19 3.44 -2.48 -0.56
CA LEU A 19 4.84 -2.76 -0.83
C LEU A 19 5.37 -3.92 0.03
N PHE A 20 5.04 -3.93 1.33
CA PHE A 20 5.61 -4.90 2.27
C PHE A 20 4.82 -6.20 2.39
N ALA A 21 3.50 -6.19 2.15
CA ALA A 21 2.64 -7.34 2.37
C ALA A 21 3.01 -8.57 1.53
N PRO A 22 3.29 -8.46 0.21
CA PRO A 22 3.70 -9.61 -0.60
C PRO A 22 5.01 -10.22 -0.10
N THR A 23 6.01 -9.39 0.18
CA THR A 23 7.32 -9.84 0.69
C THR A 23 7.20 -10.54 2.04
N ALA A 24 6.38 -10.01 2.95
CA ALA A 24 6.14 -10.65 4.24
C ALA A 24 5.43 -12.00 4.08
N ALA A 25 4.46 -12.10 3.18
CA ALA A 25 3.77 -13.34 2.89
C ALA A 25 4.73 -14.41 2.35
N VAL A 26 5.54 -14.08 1.33
CA VAL A 26 6.53 -15.00 0.75
C VAL A 26 7.53 -15.45 1.80
N LYS A 27 8.11 -14.54 2.58
CA LYS A 27 9.10 -14.87 3.62
C LYS A 27 8.54 -15.80 4.69
N ILE A 28 7.29 -15.67 5.06
CA ILE A 28 6.65 -16.56 6.02
C ILE A 28 6.35 -17.92 5.41
N MET A 29 5.94 -17.97 4.15
CA MET A 29 5.78 -19.23 3.43
C MET A 29 7.11 -19.98 3.32
N GLU A 30 8.19 -19.32 2.94
CA GLU A 30 9.55 -19.90 2.91
C GLU A 30 9.97 -20.42 4.28
N TYR A 31 9.77 -19.64 5.33
CA TYR A 31 10.07 -20.05 6.70
C TYR A 31 9.29 -21.30 7.10
N ALA A 32 7.99 -21.38 6.78
CA ALA A 32 7.15 -22.52 7.10
C ALA A 32 7.62 -23.79 6.35
N GLN A 33 8.00 -23.66 5.09
CA GLN A 33 8.51 -24.77 4.29
C GLN A 33 9.88 -25.28 4.80
N GLN A 34 10.81 -24.36 5.08
CA GLN A 34 12.19 -24.71 5.45
C GLN A 34 12.33 -25.18 6.91
N ASN A 35 11.64 -24.53 7.84
CA ASN A 35 11.82 -24.78 9.27
C ASN A 35 10.76 -25.70 9.89
N LEU A 36 9.54 -25.69 9.33
CA LEU A 36 8.43 -26.51 9.84
C LEU A 36 8.16 -27.73 8.95
N GLY A 37 8.83 -27.84 7.79
CA GLY A 37 8.66 -28.97 6.87
C GLY A 37 7.26 -29.05 6.26
N VAL A 38 6.55 -27.94 6.18
CA VAL A 38 5.16 -27.87 5.70
C VAL A 38 5.16 -27.93 4.17
N SER A 39 4.14 -28.54 3.58
CA SER A 39 3.98 -28.56 2.12
C SER A 39 3.75 -27.16 1.55
N VAL A 40 4.06 -26.97 0.25
CA VAL A 40 3.83 -25.68 -0.43
C VAL A 40 2.37 -25.23 -0.29
N ASN A 41 1.41 -26.15 -0.44
CA ASN A 41 -0.02 -25.83 -0.33
C ASN A 41 -0.40 -25.41 1.10
N ASP A 42 0.15 -26.05 2.12
CA ASP A 42 -0.16 -25.72 3.51
C ASP A 42 0.56 -24.43 3.95
N SER A 43 1.67 -24.05 3.30
CA SER A 43 2.40 -22.81 3.63
C SER A 43 1.57 -21.55 3.36
N TYR A 44 0.59 -21.59 2.45
CA TYR A 44 -0.36 -20.48 2.23
C TYR A 44 -1.18 -20.14 3.48
N HIS A 45 -1.49 -21.13 4.32
CA HIS A 45 -2.20 -20.87 5.59
C HIS A 45 -1.40 -19.98 6.54
N PHE A 46 -0.07 -20.06 6.51
CA PHE A 46 0.80 -19.17 7.30
C PHE A 46 0.77 -17.74 6.77
N ALA A 47 0.76 -17.54 5.45
CA ALA A 47 0.61 -16.22 4.86
C ALA A 47 -0.74 -15.57 5.23
N PHE A 48 -1.85 -16.33 5.18
CA PHE A 48 -3.16 -15.88 5.66
C PHE A 48 -3.17 -15.61 7.18
N GLY A 49 -2.43 -16.43 7.95
CA GLY A 49 -2.26 -16.22 9.39
C GLY A 49 -1.68 -14.85 9.72
N VAL A 50 -0.71 -14.38 8.94
CA VAL A 50 -0.14 -13.02 9.09
C VAL A 50 -1.18 -11.95 8.85
N ALA A 51 -2.03 -12.10 7.83
CA ALA A 51 -3.13 -11.17 7.56
C ALA A 51 -4.11 -11.14 8.74
N CYS A 52 -4.46 -12.30 9.31
CA CYS A 52 -5.31 -12.38 10.50
C CYS A 52 -4.69 -11.67 11.70
N VAL A 53 -3.41 -11.89 11.98
CA VAL A 53 -2.68 -11.21 13.07
C VAL A 53 -2.67 -9.70 12.85
N SER A 54 -2.41 -9.25 11.63
CA SER A 54 -2.43 -7.83 11.28
C SER A 54 -3.80 -7.20 11.53
N LEU A 55 -4.89 -7.89 11.20
CA LEU A 55 -6.26 -7.45 11.47
C LEU A 55 -6.53 -7.36 12.98
N ILE A 56 -6.10 -8.35 13.76
CA ILE A 56 -6.25 -8.35 15.22
C ILE A 56 -5.51 -7.15 15.82
N ILE A 57 -4.27 -6.90 15.39
CA ILE A 57 -3.48 -5.75 15.83
C ILE A 57 -4.19 -4.44 15.46
N SER A 58 -4.70 -4.32 14.22
CA SER A 58 -5.45 -3.16 13.77
C SER A 58 -6.69 -2.91 14.62
N MET A 59 -7.45 -3.96 14.94
CA MET A 59 -8.59 -3.87 15.83
C MET A 59 -8.19 -3.45 17.26
N ALA A 60 -7.11 -4.00 17.79
CA ALA A 60 -6.60 -3.65 19.11
C ALA A 60 -6.21 -2.17 19.18
N ILE A 61 -5.51 -1.66 18.15
CA ILE A 61 -5.16 -0.24 18.03
C ILE A 61 -6.43 0.63 17.96
N TYR A 62 -7.41 0.23 17.14
CA TYR A 62 -8.68 0.94 17.02
C TYR A 62 -9.41 1.03 18.37
N TYR A 63 -9.57 -0.09 19.07
CA TYR A 63 -10.23 -0.11 20.38
C TYR A 63 -9.46 0.70 21.42
N SER A 64 -8.14 0.62 21.45
CA SER A 64 -7.29 1.42 22.33
C SER A 64 -7.44 2.91 22.07
N SER A 65 -7.53 3.30 20.79
CA SER A 65 -7.65 4.71 20.36
C SER A 65 -9.09 5.21 20.30
N ARG A 66 -10.09 4.38 20.61
CA ARG A 66 -11.52 4.71 20.48
C ARG A 66 -11.92 5.97 21.25
N ARG A 67 -11.27 6.25 22.37
CA ARG A 67 -11.53 7.47 23.16
C ARG A 67 -11.26 8.75 22.35
N THR A 68 -10.28 8.72 21.45
CA THR A 68 -9.92 9.84 20.58
C THR A 68 -11.01 10.13 19.54
N PHE A 69 -11.74 9.11 19.07
CA PHE A 69 -12.77 9.23 18.04
C PHE A 69 -14.19 9.36 18.59
N LYS A 70 -14.38 9.17 19.90
CA LYS A 70 -15.70 9.15 20.54
C LYS A 70 -16.51 10.42 20.32
N HIS A 71 -15.85 11.58 20.21
CA HIS A 71 -16.51 12.86 19.93
C HIS A 71 -17.07 12.95 18.50
N VAL A 72 -16.51 12.20 17.54
CA VAL A 72 -17.00 12.14 16.16
C VAL A 72 -18.18 11.19 16.05
N GLU A 73 -18.12 10.02 16.71
CA GLU A 73 -19.23 9.05 16.78
C GLU A 73 -20.47 9.64 17.51
N GLY A 74 -20.25 10.47 18.53
CA GLY A 74 -21.32 11.12 19.27
C GLY A 74 -22.13 12.10 18.40
N ASN A 75 -21.48 12.84 17.52
CA ASN A 75 -22.14 13.78 16.62
C ASN A 75 -23.05 13.08 15.58
N ILE A 76 -22.66 11.91 15.08
CA ILE A 76 -23.50 11.15 14.14
C ILE A 76 -24.80 10.68 14.82
N LYS A 77 -24.76 10.27 16.08
CA LYS A 77 -25.95 9.89 16.85
C LYS A 77 -26.83 11.09 17.24
N GLN A 78 -26.25 12.24 17.50
CA GLN A 78 -27.01 13.47 17.79
C GLN A 78 -27.66 14.04 16.54
N THR A 79 -27.09 13.90 15.37
CA THR A 79 -27.70 14.29 14.08
C THR A 79 -28.90 13.38 13.74
N SER A 80 -28.93 12.14 14.26
CA SER A 80 -30.08 11.24 14.11
C SER A 80 -31.17 11.44 15.16
N ALA A 81 -30.90 12.17 16.27
CA ALA A 81 -31.80 12.29 17.43
C ALA A 81 -32.37 13.68 17.71
N GLY A 82 -32.20 14.65 16.83
CA GLY A 82 -32.87 15.94 16.93
C GLY A 82 -31.95 17.14 17.15
N LYS A 83 -32.13 18.04 16.26
CA LYS A 83 -31.81 19.44 16.08
C LYS A 83 -30.67 19.73 15.10
N GLU A 84 -31.15 20.46 14.11
CA GLU A 84 -30.44 20.99 12.95
C GLU A 84 -30.06 19.93 11.90
N THR A 85 -31.10 19.36 11.29
CA THR A 85 -31.08 19.13 9.84
C THR A 85 -30.41 20.33 9.19
N ALA A 86 -29.12 20.23 8.85
CA ALA A 86 -28.74 20.81 7.58
C ALA A 86 -29.86 20.36 6.66
N LYS A 87 -30.67 21.30 6.14
CA LYS A 87 -31.76 21.04 5.22
C LYS A 87 -31.15 20.11 4.18
N VAL A 88 -31.42 18.82 4.31
CA VAL A 88 -31.32 17.91 3.16
C VAL A 88 -32.32 18.52 2.24
N GLU A 89 -31.86 19.29 1.25
CA GLU A 89 -32.70 19.76 0.17
C GLU A 89 -33.41 18.52 -0.32
N GLU A 90 -34.71 18.42 -0.04
CA GLU A 90 -35.52 17.34 -0.55
C GLU A 90 -35.50 17.51 -2.06
N LEU A 91 -34.60 16.74 -2.69
CA LEU A 91 -34.44 16.70 -4.13
C LEU A 91 -35.79 16.34 -4.74
N SER A 92 -36.18 17.07 -5.76
CA SER A 92 -37.41 16.72 -6.51
C SER A 92 -37.27 15.28 -7.03
N PRO A 93 -38.37 14.55 -7.19
CA PRO A 93 -38.34 13.18 -7.73
C PRO A 93 -37.61 13.07 -9.07
N ARG A 94 -37.62 14.13 -9.87
CA ARG A 94 -36.95 14.20 -11.17
C ARG A 94 -35.42 14.31 -10.97
N GLU A 95 -34.94 15.16 -10.09
CA GLU A 95 -33.52 15.31 -9.79
C GLU A 95 -32.94 14.05 -9.16
N THR A 96 -33.72 13.37 -8.29
CA THR A 96 -33.34 12.08 -7.72
C THR A 96 -33.16 11.03 -8.83
N LYS A 97 -34.10 10.95 -9.78
CA LYS A 97 -34.02 10.04 -10.92
C LYS A 97 -32.79 10.33 -11.80
N ASP A 98 -32.54 11.61 -12.11
CA ASP A 98 -31.40 12.00 -12.95
C ASP A 98 -30.06 11.66 -12.26
N ARG A 99 -29.96 11.84 -10.95
CA ARG A 99 -28.79 11.44 -10.15
C ARG A 99 -28.60 9.92 -10.11
N ILE A 100 -29.68 9.15 -9.99
CA ILE A 100 -29.62 7.68 -10.03
C ILE A 100 -29.16 7.21 -11.42
N ILE A 101 -29.68 7.78 -12.49
CA ILE A 101 -29.26 7.44 -13.86
C ILE A 101 -27.76 7.75 -14.03
N ALA A 102 -27.31 8.94 -13.61
CA ALA A 102 -25.90 9.30 -13.67
C ALA A 102 -25.01 8.34 -12.87
N LEU A 103 -25.46 7.92 -11.69
CA LEU A 103 -24.75 6.95 -10.87
C LEU A 103 -24.67 5.58 -11.55
N CYS A 104 -25.76 5.11 -12.15
CA CYS A 104 -25.78 3.85 -12.89
C CYS A 104 -24.84 3.88 -14.11
N LEU A 105 -24.77 5.01 -14.82
CA LEU A 105 -23.82 5.19 -15.93
C LEU A 105 -22.37 5.13 -15.45
N VAL A 106 -22.07 5.79 -14.34
CA VAL A 106 -20.74 5.70 -13.72
C VAL A 106 -20.41 4.26 -13.34
N PHE A 107 -21.33 3.53 -12.71
CA PHE A 107 -21.11 2.13 -12.35
C PHE A 107 -20.89 1.25 -13.58
N ALA A 108 -21.60 1.48 -14.67
CA ALA A 108 -21.37 0.75 -15.91
C ALA A 108 -19.93 0.91 -16.43
N VAL A 109 -19.38 2.12 -16.37
CA VAL A 109 -17.97 2.37 -16.76
C VAL A 109 -17.01 1.73 -15.75
N VAL A 110 -17.31 1.82 -14.45
CA VAL A 110 -16.49 1.27 -13.36
C VAL A 110 -16.36 -0.26 -13.44
N ILE A 111 -17.38 -0.97 -13.95
CA ILE A 111 -17.31 -2.43 -14.19
C ILE A 111 -16.15 -2.75 -15.15
N PHE A 112 -16.04 -2.06 -16.27
CA PHE A 112 -14.97 -2.28 -17.26
C PHE A 112 -13.60 -1.92 -16.69
N PHE A 113 -13.51 -0.85 -15.90
CA PHE A 113 -12.27 -0.48 -15.21
C PHE A 113 -11.81 -1.60 -14.27
N TRP A 114 -12.67 -2.11 -13.38
CA TRP A 114 -12.32 -3.16 -12.45
C TRP A 114 -12.01 -4.48 -13.15
N MET A 115 -12.70 -4.79 -14.22
CA MET A 115 -12.41 -5.97 -15.05
C MET A 115 -10.97 -5.89 -15.62
N ALA A 116 -10.58 -4.75 -16.17
CA ALA A 116 -9.21 -4.54 -16.65
C ALA A 116 -8.19 -4.54 -15.51
N PHE A 117 -8.50 -3.89 -14.38
CA PHE A 117 -7.61 -3.81 -13.22
C PHE A 117 -7.31 -5.19 -12.62
N HIS A 118 -8.29 -6.07 -12.52
CA HIS A 118 -8.10 -7.42 -11.99
C HIS A 118 -7.23 -8.32 -12.87
N GLN A 119 -7.01 -7.98 -14.14
CA GLN A 119 -6.08 -8.71 -15.00
C GLN A 119 -4.63 -8.66 -14.47
N ASN A 120 -4.26 -7.63 -13.71
CA ASN A 120 -2.94 -7.55 -13.08
C ASN A 120 -2.65 -8.76 -12.15
N GLY A 121 -3.63 -9.16 -11.35
CA GLY A 121 -3.48 -10.25 -10.39
C GLY A 121 -3.75 -11.64 -10.96
N LEU A 122 -4.26 -11.74 -12.16
CA LEU A 122 -4.62 -13.02 -12.77
C LEU A 122 -3.85 -13.25 -14.07
N THR A 123 -4.27 -12.62 -15.15
CA THR A 123 -3.73 -12.87 -16.49
C THR A 123 -2.27 -12.45 -16.62
N LEU A 124 -1.89 -11.29 -16.08
CA LEU A 124 -0.52 -10.82 -16.17
C LEU A 124 0.43 -11.64 -15.29
N THR A 125 -0.04 -12.16 -14.16
CA THR A 125 0.75 -13.07 -13.32
C THR A 125 1.03 -14.40 -14.04
N TYR A 126 0.02 -15.00 -14.66
CA TYR A 126 0.22 -16.21 -15.48
C TYR A 126 1.11 -15.95 -16.69
N PHE A 127 0.94 -14.82 -17.37
CA PHE A 127 1.79 -14.42 -18.47
C PHE A 127 3.24 -14.27 -18.02
N ALA A 128 3.47 -13.61 -16.88
CA ALA A 128 4.80 -13.44 -16.33
C ALA A 128 5.44 -14.78 -15.98
N ASP A 129 4.70 -15.70 -15.35
CA ASP A 129 5.22 -17.01 -15.01
C ASP A 129 5.61 -17.86 -16.24
N GLU A 130 4.85 -17.76 -17.33
CA GLU A 130 5.08 -18.56 -18.54
C GLU A 130 6.08 -17.93 -19.51
N PHE A 131 6.03 -16.61 -19.70
CA PHE A 131 6.73 -15.91 -20.79
C PHE A 131 7.87 -14.99 -20.35
N THR A 132 8.10 -14.78 -19.04
CA THR A 132 9.20 -13.94 -18.57
C THR A 132 10.34 -14.75 -17.95
N ALA A 133 11.52 -14.14 -17.86
CA ALA A 133 12.68 -14.76 -17.22
C ALA A 133 12.43 -14.94 -15.73
N LYS A 134 12.68 -16.15 -15.22
CA LYS A 134 12.50 -16.49 -13.79
C LYS A 134 13.71 -16.12 -12.93
N SER A 135 14.77 -15.62 -13.51
CA SER A 135 15.97 -15.17 -12.80
C SER A 135 16.58 -13.96 -13.49
N SER A 136 17.13 -13.07 -12.72
CA SER A 136 17.82 -11.89 -13.18
C SER A 136 19.24 -11.83 -12.63
N THR A 137 20.17 -11.22 -13.37
CA THR A 137 21.57 -11.12 -12.99
C THR A 137 22.05 -9.68 -13.04
N GLY A 138 23.10 -9.38 -12.29
CA GLY A 138 23.74 -8.07 -12.30
C GLY A 138 22.85 -6.94 -11.77
N LEU A 139 22.92 -5.79 -12.42
CA LEU A 139 22.22 -4.58 -11.97
C LEU A 139 20.69 -4.73 -11.99
N GLU A 140 20.15 -5.49 -12.92
CA GLU A 140 18.71 -5.72 -13.06
C GLU A 140 18.15 -6.46 -11.84
N SER A 141 18.89 -7.38 -11.26
CA SER A 141 18.48 -8.14 -10.08
C SER A 141 18.22 -7.26 -8.86
N MET A 142 18.85 -6.09 -8.79
CA MET A 142 18.62 -5.15 -7.69
C MET A 142 17.20 -4.57 -7.69
N MET A 143 16.50 -4.57 -8.82
CA MET A 143 15.14 -4.04 -8.92
C MET A 143 14.08 -5.00 -8.36
N PHE A 144 14.43 -6.27 -8.17
CA PHE A 144 13.52 -7.30 -7.64
C PHE A 144 13.66 -7.53 -6.13
N ASP A 145 14.51 -6.76 -5.46
CA ASP A 145 14.66 -6.80 -4.00
C ASP A 145 13.98 -5.59 -3.36
N VAL A 146 13.04 -5.85 -2.45
CA VAL A 146 12.24 -4.81 -1.78
C VAL A 146 13.11 -3.80 -1.03
N TRP A 147 14.20 -4.25 -0.40
CA TRP A 147 15.09 -3.36 0.35
C TRP A 147 15.83 -2.38 -0.56
N ASN A 148 16.19 -2.83 -1.76
CA ASN A 148 16.77 -1.96 -2.77
C ASN A 148 15.76 -0.94 -3.29
N LEU A 149 14.50 -1.36 -3.50
CA LEU A 149 13.42 -0.44 -3.87
C LEU A 149 13.15 0.60 -2.79
N VAL A 150 13.17 0.20 -1.52
CA VAL A 150 13.05 1.13 -0.39
C VAL A 150 14.20 2.15 -0.38
N ALA A 151 15.43 1.72 -0.64
CA ALA A 151 16.57 2.64 -0.74
C ALA A 151 16.41 3.62 -1.90
N ILE A 152 15.91 3.18 -3.05
CA ILE A 152 15.59 4.05 -4.21
C ILE A 152 14.52 5.07 -3.83
N ILE A 153 13.47 4.66 -3.11
CA ILE A 153 12.44 5.57 -2.60
C ILE A 153 13.05 6.66 -1.72
N PHE A 154 13.95 6.31 -0.80
CA PHE A 154 14.65 7.29 0.04
C PHE A 154 15.52 8.25 -0.78
N ILE A 155 16.17 7.78 -1.85
CA ILE A 155 16.93 8.65 -2.76
C ILE A 155 15.99 9.63 -3.46
N VAL A 156 14.89 9.17 -4.03
CA VAL A 156 13.94 10.02 -4.76
C VAL A 156 13.35 11.07 -3.83
N TYR A 157 12.80 10.67 -2.68
CA TYR A 157 12.25 11.62 -1.72
C TYR A 157 13.32 12.53 -1.11
N GLY A 158 14.52 12.03 -0.89
CA GLY A 158 15.66 12.82 -0.45
C GLY A 158 16.03 13.90 -1.46
N LEU A 159 16.04 13.59 -2.75
CA LEU A 159 16.25 14.56 -3.82
C LEU A 159 15.15 15.63 -3.83
N PHE A 160 13.88 15.22 -3.81
CA PHE A 160 12.77 16.17 -3.72
C PHE A 160 12.90 17.09 -2.50
N SER A 161 13.19 16.53 -1.33
CA SER A 161 13.39 17.29 -0.11
C SER A 161 14.60 18.23 -0.21
N LEU A 162 15.67 17.83 -0.86
CA LEU A 162 16.87 18.66 -1.06
C LEU A 162 16.54 19.91 -1.90
N PHE A 163 15.74 19.77 -2.96
CA PHE A 163 15.34 20.87 -3.82
C PHE A 163 14.29 21.76 -3.18
N GLN A 164 13.35 21.18 -2.44
CA GLN A 164 12.21 21.90 -1.86
C GLN A 164 12.55 22.57 -0.53
N SER A 165 13.56 22.07 0.22
CA SER A 165 13.92 22.62 1.52
C SER A 165 14.56 23.98 1.39
N SER A 166 13.99 24.96 2.10
CA SER A 166 14.59 26.31 2.25
C SER A 166 15.63 26.37 3.37
N THR A 167 15.66 25.39 4.28
CA THR A 167 16.51 25.41 5.47
C THR A 167 17.81 24.61 5.24
N GLY A 168 18.94 25.18 5.59
CA GLY A 168 20.25 24.49 5.48
C GLY A 168 20.31 23.15 6.23
N LYS A 169 19.68 23.05 7.39
CA LYS A 169 19.56 21.79 8.15
C LYS A 169 18.76 20.73 7.39
N GLY A 170 17.65 21.12 6.73
CA GLY A 170 16.85 20.22 5.91
C GLY A 170 17.64 19.67 4.73
N LYS A 171 18.38 20.52 4.03
CA LYS A 171 19.26 20.09 2.92
C LYS A 171 20.37 19.13 3.38
N ALA A 172 20.98 19.40 4.54
CA ALA A 172 22.00 18.52 5.12
C ALA A 172 21.44 17.14 5.46
N ILE A 173 20.27 17.06 6.11
CA ILE A 173 19.60 15.80 6.44
C ILE A 173 19.27 15.01 5.17
N SER A 174 18.69 15.67 4.16
CA SER A 174 18.36 15.04 2.88
C SER A 174 19.59 14.50 2.17
N GLY A 175 20.69 15.26 2.19
CA GLY A 175 21.98 14.82 1.64
C GLY A 175 22.53 13.58 2.34
N ILE A 176 22.47 13.53 3.67
CA ILE A 176 22.90 12.37 4.46
C ILE A 176 22.05 11.14 4.13
N VAL A 177 20.73 11.29 4.05
CA VAL A 177 19.81 10.19 3.70
C VAL A 177 20.14 9.62 2.32
N ILE A 178 20.37 10.49 1.33
CA ILE A 178 20.75 10.07 -0.03
C ILE A 178 22.07 9.31 -0.01
N LEU A 179 23.09 9.83 0.69
CA LEU A 179 24.39 9.17 0.78
C LEU A 179 24.32 7.81 1.45
N LEU A 180 23.55 7.67 2.52
CA LEU A 180 23.36 6.39 3.21
C LEU A 180 22.61 5.39 2.30
N ALA A 181 21.59 5.82 1.57
CA ALA A 181 20.88 4.96 0.64
C ALA A 181 21.76 4.52 -0.54
N LEU A 182 22.59 5.41 -1.09
CA LEU A 182 23.56 5.07 -2.14
C LEU A 182 24.65 4.12 -1.63
N ALA A 183 25.15 4.31 -0.41
CA ALA A 183 26.11 3.41 0.22
C ALA A 183 25.52 2.02 0.44
N PHE A 184 24.26 1.95 0.88
CA PHE A 184 23.52 0.70 1.02
C PHE A 184 23.37 -0.02 -0.33
N LEU A 185 22.95 0.67 -1.38
CA LEU A 185 22.84 0.08 -2.73
C LEU A 185 24.19 -0.37 -3.26
N GLY A 186 25.25 0.38 -3.05
CA GLY A 186 26.63 0.00 -3.41
C GLY A 186 27.10 -1.25 -2.67
N TYR A 187 26.82 -1.36 -1.39
CA TYR A 187 27.11 -2.57 -0.59
C TYR A 187 26.33 -3.76 -1.12
N ARG A 188 25.03 -3.61 -1.36
CA ARG A 188 24.17 -4.67 -1.92
C ARG A 188 24.65 -5.12 -3.30
N TYR A 189 25.05 -4.20 -4.16
CA TYR A 189 25.60 -4.52 -5.47
C TYR A 189 26.90 -5.31 -5.38
N SER A 190 27.82 -4.92 -4.50
CA SER A 190 29.08 -5.64 -4.32
C SER A 190 28.91 -7.04 -3.69
N SER A 191 27.81 -7.28 -2.97
CA SER A 191 27.50 -8.57 -2.39
C SER A 191 26.67 -9.49 -3.30
N LEU A 192 26.24 -9.01 -4.48
CA LEU A 192 25.53 -9.82 -5.47
C LEU A 192 26.48 -10.75 -6.20
N ASN A 193 26.55 -12.00 -5.73
CA ASN A 193 27.27 -13.10 -6.37
C ASN A 193 26.26 -14.08 -6.96
N GLY A 194 25.83 -13.90 -8.22
CA GLY A 194 24.98 -14.85 -8.91
C GLY A 194 23.63 -14.31 -9.40
N SER A 195 22.76 -15.21 -9.80
CA SER A 195 21.39 -14.90 -10.23
C SER A 195 20.44 -14.81 -9.04
N VAL A 196 19.53 -13.86 -9.08
CA VAL A 196 18.45 -13.70 -8.11
C VAL A 196 17.13 -14.14 -8.78
N PRO A 197 16.28 -14.96 -8.10
CA PRO A 197 14.95 -15.26 -8.60
C PRO A 197 14.12 -13.98 -8.78
N VAL A 198 13.31 -13.97 -9.82
CA VAL A 198 12.35 -12.88 -10.11
C VAL A 198 10.98 -13.45 -9.77
N ASP A 199 10.64 -13.45 -8.48
CA ASP A 199 9.34 -13.90 -7.96
C ASP A 199 8.44 -12.72 -7.55
#